data_33117ab9de42a474b728acca80ae8fea
#
_entry.id   33117ab9de42a474b728acca80ae8fea
#
_cell.length_a   1.000
_cell.length_b   1.000
_cell.length_c   1.000
_cell.angle_alpha   90.00
_cell.angle_beta   90.00
_cell.angle_gamma   90.00
#
_symmetry.space_group_name_H-M   'P 1'
#
loop_
_entity.id
_entity.type
_entity.pdbx_description
1 polymer ?
#
loop_
_entity_poly.entity_id
_entity_poly.type
_entity_poly.pdbx_seq_one_letter_code
_entity_poly.pdbx_strand_id
1 'polypeptide(L)'
;QRAYSTMRLTNEDVKLLFPMFSGEEQSKELKQTIVHGQGEFHLRTLKWRLENNEKLQVKFVDAKIPYRETITKAARADYRHKKQSGGAGQFGEVHLIVEPYYEGMPLPETYKFNGQEFKMNIKSKEVVDLEWGGKLVFINSVVGGAIDTRFMPAILKGIMERMEQGPLTGSYARDVRVVVY
;
A
#
# COMPACT_ATOMS: atom_id res chain seq x y z
N GLN A 1 -19.79 1.77 -23.80
CA GLN A 1 -18.42 2.07 -23.30
C GLN A 1 -18.49 3.34 -22.49
N ARG A 2 -18.13 3.29 -21.19
CA ARG A 2 -17.99 4.49 -20.34
C ARG A 2 -16.61 5.08 -20.62
N ALA A 3 -16.56 6.29 -21.15
CA ALA A 3 -15.30 7.01 -21.30
C ALA A 3 -14.89 7.58 -19.92
N TYR A 4 -13.73 7.19 -19.45
CA TYR A 4 -13.12 7.73 -18.24
C TYR A 4 -12.01 8.70 -18.65
N SER A 5 -11.99 9.86 -18.06
CA SER A 5 -10.92 10.84 -18.24
C SER A 5 -10.49 11.36 -16.88
N THR A 6 -9.21 11.57 -16.69
CA THR A 6 -8.63 11.98 -15.42
C THR A 6 -8.25 13.45 -15.46
N MET A 7 -8.64 14.18 -14.43
CA MET A 7 -8.37 15.59 -14.27
C MET A 7 -7.43 15.82 -13.08
N ARG A 8 -6.41 16.65 -13.25
CA ARG A 8 -5.53 17.07 -12.16
C ARG A 8 -5.93 18.49 -11.75
N LEU A 9 -6.62 18.59 -10.61
CA LEU A 9 -7.02 19.86 -9.99
C LEU A 9 -6.34 20.02 -8.63
N THR A 10 -6.22 21.25 -8.15
CA THR A 10 -5.86 21.50 -6.76
C THR A 10 -7.04 21.18 -5.83
N ASN A 11 -6.77 20.89 -4.56
CA ASN A 11 -7.83 20.57 -3.57
C ASN A 11 -8.84 21.71 -3.35
N GLU A 12 -8.46 22.95 -3.63
CA GLU A 12 -9.34 24.12 -3.48
C GLU A 12 -10.26 24.28 -4.69
N ASP A 13 -9.73 24.04 -5.90
CA ASP A 13 -10.51 24.10 -7.14
C ASP A 13 -11.60 23.02 -7.17
N VAL A 14 -11.31 21.84 -6.61
CA VAL A 14 -12.26 20.73 -6.52
C VAL A 14 -13.49 21.09 -5.67
N LYS A 15 -13.31 21.76 -4.54
CA LYS A 15 -14.41 22.15 -3.64
C LYS A 15 -15.41 23.11 -4.28
N LEU A 16 -14.96 24.00 -5.16
CA LEU A 16 -15.80 24.94 -5.88
C LEU A 16 -16.65 24.27 -6.98
N LEU A 17 -16.20 23.12 -7.47
CA LEU A 17 -16.83 22.41 -8.58
C LEU A 17 -17.82 21.32 -8.13
N PHE A 18 -17.78 20.92 -6.86
CA PHE A 18 -18.58 19.85 -6.27
C PHE A 18 -20.10 19.92 -6.51
N PRO A 19 -20.75 21.07 -6.52
CA PRO A 19 -22.20 21.14 -6.75
C PRO A 19 -22.63 20.79 -8.18
N MET A 20 -21.70 20.74 -9.14
CA MET A 20 -22.02 20.61 -10.56
C MET A 20 -21.91 19.20 -11.13
N PHE A 21 -21.37 18.24 -10.39
CA PHE A 21 -21.02 16.92 -10.93
C PHE A 21 -21.51 15.76 -10.07
N SER A 22 -22.29 14.89 -10.68
CA SER A 22 -22.84 13.66 -10.07
C SER A 22 -21.97 12.42 -10.28
N GLY A 23 -20.67 12.55 -10.51
CA GLY A 23 -19.83 11.42 -10.88
C GLY A 23 -18.33 11.66 -10.69
N GLU A 24 -17.95 12.30 -9.57
CA GLU A 24 -16.55 12.53 -9.22
C GLU A 24 -16.09 11.54 -8.17
N GLU A 25 -14.95 10.91 -8.39
CA GLU A 25 -14.29 10.01 -7.43
C GLU A 25 -12.84 10.45 -7.20
N GLN A 26 -12.51 10.79 -5.96
CA GLN A 26 -11.13 11.03 -5.57
C GLN A 26 -10.45 9.71 -5.24
N SER A 27 -9.62 9.24 -6.13
CA SER A 27 -8.78 8.08 -5.84
C SER A 27 -7.56 8.50 -5.02
N LYS A 28 -7.60 8.23 -3.72
CA LYS A 28 -6.46 8.43 -2.80
C LYS A 28 -5.22 7.65 -3.26
N GLU A 29 -5.45 6.46 -3.77
CA GLU A 29 -4.41 5.56 -4.26
C GLU A 29 -3.66 6.13 -5.46
N LEU A 30 -4.40 6.59 -6.47
CA LEU A 30 -3.82 7.08 -7.72
C LEU A 30 -3.44 8.57 -7.64
N LYS A 31 -3.82 9.26 -6.55
CA LYS A 31 -3.69 10.72 -6.39
C LYS A 31 -4.23 11.46 -7.60
N GLN A 32 -5.41 11.05 -8.04
CA GLN A 32 -6.11 11.58 -9.20
C GLN A 32 -7.58 11.82 -8.87
N THR A 33 -8.13 12.88 -9.46
CA THR A 33 -9.56 13.07 -9.51
C THR A 33 -10.09 12.48 -10.81
N ILE A 34 -10.97 11.49 -10.69
CA ILE A 34 -11.57 10.79 -11.83
C ILE A 34 -12.95 11.40 -12.09
N VAL A 35 -13.17 11.83 -13.32
CA VAL A 35 -14.45 12.36 -13.76
C VAL A 35 -15.12 11.36 -14.69
N HIS A 36 -16.35 11.01 -14.37
CA HIS A 36 -17.17 10.09 -15.14
C HIS A 36 -18.14 10.85 -16.04
N GLY A 37 -18.11 10.58 -17.32
CA GLY A 37 -19.05 11.15 -18.31
C GLY A 37 -19.84 10.07 -19.04
N GLN A 38 -21.03 10.43 -19.55
CA GLN A 38 -21.87 9.54 -20.37
C GLN A 38 -21.32 9.36 -21.79
N GLY A 39 -20.26 10.08 -22.15
CA GLY A 39 -19.58 10.00 -23.41
C GLY A 39 -18.60 11.16 -23.61
N GLU A 40 -17.86 11.14 -24.71
CA GLU A 40 -16.82 12.13 -24.99
C GLU A 40 -17.36 13.56 -25.07
N PHE A 41 -18.54 13.75 -25.65
CA PHE A 41 -19.18 15.06 -25.73
C PHE A 41 -19.46 15.67 -24.35
N HIS A 42 -19.90 14.85 -23.40
CA HIS A 42 -20.12 15.29 -22.02
C HIS A 42 -18.81 15.75 -21.37
N LEU A 43 -17.72 15.02 -21.54
CA LEU A 43 -16.41 15.40 -21.01
C LEU A 43 -15.85 16.65 -21.67
N ARG A 44 -16.05 16.83 -22.99
CA ARG A 44 -15.66 18.06 -23.70
C ARG A 44 -16.45 19.28 -23.22
N THR A 45 -17.75 19.12 -23.01
CA THR A 45 -18.61 20.20 -22.48
C THR A 45 -18.16 20.60 -21.07
N LEU A 46 -17.82 19.62 -20.24
CA LEU A 46 -17.26 19.85 -18.93
C LEU A 46 -15.96 20.66 -18.99
N LYS A 47 -15.01 20.20 -19.81
CA LYS A 47 -13.75 20.91 -20.01
C LYS A 47 -13.98 22.36 -20.45
N TRP A 48 -14.87 22.57 -21.43
CA TRP A 48 -15.21 23.91 -21.92
C TRP A 48 -15.78 24.82 -20.81
N ARG A 49 -16.66 24.29 -19.95
CA ARG A 49 -17.22 25.05 -18.82
C ARG A 49 -16.13 25.43 -17.83
N LEU A 50 -15.25 24.52 -17.47
CA LEU A 50 -14.14 24.78 -16.56
C LEU A 50 -13.22 25.88 -17.09
N GLU A 51 -12.87 25.82 -18.36
CA GLU A 51 -11.96 26.79 -18.99
C GLU A 51 -12.63 28.17 -19.23
N ASN A 52 -13.90 28.19 -19.61
CA ASN A 52 -14.56 29.45 -20.02
C ASN A 52 -15.37 30.13 -18.90
N ASN A 53 -16.06 29.37 -18.06
CA ASN A 53 -16.86 29.94 -16.98
C ASN A 53 -16.00 30.13 -15.71
N GLU A 54 -15.30 29.08 -15.30
CA GLU A 54 -14.50 29.08 -14.04
C GLU A 54 -13.07 29.59 -14.24
N LYS A 55 -12.63 29.81 -15.49
CA LYS A 55 -11.28 30.28 -15.84
C LYS A 55 -10.16 29.34 -15.35
N LEU A 56 -10.48 28.04 -15.16
CA LEU A 56 -9.53 27.02 -14.73
C LEU A 56 -8.88 26.36 -15.95
N GLN A 57 -7.55 26.33 -15.97
CA GLN A 57 -6.82 25.56 -16.99
C GLN A 57 -6.73 24.10 -16.54
N VAL A 58 -7.50 23.21 -17.17
CA VAL A 58 -7.56 21.81 -16.83
C VAL A 58 -6.98 20.94 -17.94
N LYS A 59 -6.19 19.95 -17.53
CA LYS A 59 -5.66 18.94 -18.44
C LYS A 59 -6.36 17.61 -18.17
N PHE A 60 -7.11 17.13 -19.16
CA PHE A 60 -7.64 15.76 -19.14
C PHE A 60 -6.55 14.80 -19.60
N VAL A 61 -6.36 13.75 -18.84
CA VAL A 61 -5.44 12.64 -19.15
C VAL A 61 -6.16 11.33 -18.89
N ASP A 62 -5.70 10.25 -19.49
CA ASP A 62 -6.29 8.93 -19.27
C ASP A 62 -6.20 8.52 -17.79
N ALA A 63 -7.26 7.87 -17.31
CA ALA A 63 -7.29 7.34 -15.95
C ALA A 63 -6.22 6.26 -15.78
N LYS A 64 -5.43 6.37 -14.73
CA LYS A 64 -4.46 5.32 -14.39
C LYS A 64 -5.20 4.07 -13.94
N ILE A 65 -4.66 2.92 -14.31
CA ILE A 65 -5.15 1.62 -13.83
C ILE A 65 -4.58 1.37 -12.43
N PRO A 66 -5.41 1.07 -11.43
CA PRO A 66 -4.93 0.75 -10.09
C PRO A 66 -4.33 -0.66 -10.07
N TYR A 67 -3.05 -0.77 -10.38
CA TYR A 67 -2.32 -2.03 -10.26
C TYR A 67 -2.18 -2.45 -8.80
N ARG A 68 -2.00 -3.75 -8.59
CA ARG A 68 -1.65 -4.35 -7.30
C ARG A 68 -0.31 -5.05 -7.44
N GLU A 69 0.54 -4.88 -6.43
CA GLU A 69 1.79 -5.61 -6.34
C GLU A 69 1.61 -6.87 -5.50
N THR A 70 2.33 -7.91 -5.82
CA THR A 70 2.45 -9.11 -5.02
C THR A 70 3.85 -9.68 -5.16
N ILE A 71 4.18 -10.61 -4.29
CA ILE A 71 5.46 -11.31 -4.32
C ILE A 71 5.25 -12.73 -4.82
N THR A 72 6.23 -13.27 -5.51
CA THR A 72 6.15 -14.62 -6.11
C THR A 72 7.08 -15.63 -5.44
N LYS A 73 8.02 -15.16 -4.64
CA LYS A 73 9.01 -16.02 -3.96
C LYS A 73 9.22 -15.55 -2.53
N ALA A 74 9.53 -16.50 -1.65
CA ALA A 74 9.96 -16.16 -0.31
C ALA A 74 11.33 -15.47 -0.33
N ALA A 75 11.47 -14.43 0.47
CA ALA A 75 12.72 -13.69 0.66
C ALA A 75 12.95 -13.40 2.14
N ARG A 76 14.22 -13.39 2.52
CA ARG A 76 14.68 -13.00 3.84
C ARG A 76 15.33 -11.61 3.78
N ALA A 77 15.02 -10.78 4.75
CA ALA A 77 15.67 -9.49 4.94
C ALA A 77 15.86 -9.21 6.43
N ASP A 78 16.90 -8.48 6.75
CA ASP A 78 17.14 -7.93 8.07
C ASP A 78 17.49 -6.46 7.96
N TYR A 79 17.11 -5.71 8.98
CA TYR A 79 17.47 -4.29 9.08
C TYR A 79 17.85 -3.94 10.51
N ARG A 80 18.98 -3.25 10.63
CA ARG A 80 19.51 -2.76 11.89
C ARG A 80 19.60 -1.24 11.88
N HIS A 81 18.78 -0.62 12.70
CA HIS A 81 18.85 0.82 12.97
C HIS A 81 19.74 1.10 14.15
N LYS A 82 20.79 1.88 13.95
CA LYS A 82 21.65 2.39 15.01
C LYS A 82 21.94 3.86 14.73
N LYS A 83 21.42 4.73 15.60
CA LYS A 83 21.69 6.16 15.50
C LYS A 83 22.10 6.68 16.89
N GLN A 84 23.25 7.32 16.97
CA GLN A 84 23.75 7.95 18.19
C GLN A 84 24.24 9.37 17.84
N SER A 85 23.50 10.37 18.28
CA SER A 85 23.81 11.78 18.09
C SER A 85 23.68 12.50 19.44
N GLY A 86 24.63 12.25 20.37
CA GLY A 86 24.63 12.85 21.70
C GLY A 86 23.53 12.32 22.62
N GLY A 87 23.88 11.70 23.74
CA GLY A 87 22.93 11.14 24.72
C GLY A 87 22.51 9.70 24.44
N ALA A 88 21.28 9.35 24.83
CA ALA A 88 20.73 7.99 24.62
C ALA A 88 20.55 7.67 23.14
N GLY A 89 21.26 6.64 22.64
CA GLY A 89 21.18 6.20 21.24
C GLY A 89 19.85 5.50 20.93
N GLN A 90 19.48 5.51 19.65
CA GLN A 90 18.38 4.71 19.11
C GLN A 90 18.93 3.40 18.56
N PHE A 91 18.33 2.28 18.95
CA PHE A 91 18.66 0.97 18.45
C PHE A 91 17.40 0.16 18.16
N GLY A 92 17.39 -0.51 17.03
CA GLY A 92 16.36 -1.49 16.69
C GLY A 92 16.87 -2.42 15.61
N GLU A 93 16.63 -3.71 15.74
CA GLU A 93 16.97 -4.72 14.75
C GLU A 93 15.79 -5.65 14.55
N VAL A 94 15.44 -5.90 13.30
CA VAL A 94 14.32 -6.76 12.91
C VAL A 94 14.76 -7.68 11.78
N HIS A 95 14.45 -8.96 11.94
CA HIS A 95 14.64 -9.98 10.90
C HIS A 95 13.29 -10.41 10.39
N LEU A 96 13.11 -10.37 9.07
CA LEU A 96 11.85 -10.67 8.41
C LEU A 96 12.02 -11.74 7.34
N ILE A 97 11.05 -12.62 7.24
CA ILE A 97 10.82 -13.44 6.06
C ILE A 97 9.51 -13.00 5.45
N VAL A 98 9.53 -12.73 4.16
CA VAL A 98 8.36 -12.27 3.40
C VAL A 98 8.10 -13.27 2.29
N GLU A 99 6.86 -13.72 2.16
CA GLU A 99 6.49 -14.71 1.15
C GLU A 99 5.07 -14.48 0.63
N PRO A 100 4.72 -15.02 -0.56
CA PRO A 100 3.37 -14.95 -1.07
C PRO A 100 2.41 -15.68 -0.13
N TYR A 101 1.21 -15.13 0.02
CA TYR A 101 0.15 -15.72 0.82
C TYR A 101 -1.03 -16.14 -0.06
N TYR A 102 -1.62 -17.28 0.27
CA TYR A 102 -2.91 -17.74 -0.26
C TYR A 102 -3.76 -18.32 0.86
N GLU A 103 -5.06 -18.26 0.69
CA GLU A 103 -5.99 -18.76 1.69
C GLU A 103 -5.84 -20.27 1.89
N GLY A 104 -5.83 -20.71 3.15
CA GLY A 104 -5.57 -22.11 3.50
C GLY A 104 -4.09 -22.47 3.57
N MET A 105 -3.18 -21.53 3.35
CA MET A 105 -1.74 -21.78 3.45
C MET A 105 -1.36 -22.26 4.87
N PRO A 106 -0.64 -23.40 5.00
CA PRO A 106 -0.20 -23.92 6.29
C PRO A 106 0.76 -22.97 7.00
N LEU A 107 0.83 -23.10 8.33
CA LEU A 107 1.82 -22.35 9.11
C LEU A 107 3.23 -22.81 8.74
N PRO A 108 4.20 -21.89 8.65
CA PRO A 108 5.55 -22.24 8.32
C PRO A 108 6.25 -22.95 9.50
N GLU A 109 6.85 -24.09 9.25
CA GLU A 109 7.67 -24.80 10.24
C GLU A 109 9.15 -24.45 10.08
N THR A 110 9.60 -24.35 8.85
CA THR A 110 11.00 -24.15 8.52
C THR A 110 11.17 -23.43 7.19
N TYR A 111 12.12 -22.51 7.13
CA TYR A 111 12.57 -21.87 5.89
C TYR A 111 14.01 -22.25 5.59
N LYS A 112 14.35 -22.36 4.30
CA LYS A 112 15.71 -22.62 3.84
C LYS A 112 16.17 -21.50 2.90
N PHE A 113 17.21 -20.79 3.31
CA PHE A 113 17.83 -19.74 2.50
C PHE A 113 19.35 -19.96 2.46
N ASN A 114 19.93 -20.00 1.28
CA ASN A 114 21.39 -20.13 1.07
C ASN A 114 22.01 -21.31 1.86
N GLY A 115 21.30 -22.46 1.95
CA GLY A 115 21.78 -23.63 2.68
C GLY A 115 21.59 -23.56 4.20
N GLN A 116 21.13 -22.44 4.74
CA GLN A 116 20.78 -22.32 6.16
C GLN A 116 19.30 -22.63 6.38
N GLU A 117 19.01 -23.33 7.46
CA GLU A 117 17.67 -23.70 7.88
C GLU A 117 17.23 -22.85 9.07
N PHE A 118 16.06 -22.24 8.95
CA PHE A 118 15.45 -21.39 9.97
C PHE A 118 14.18 -22.07 10.46
N LYS A 119 14.22 -22.63 11.67
CA LYS A 119 13.03 -23.19 12.32
C LYS A 119 12.18 -22.10 12.92
N MET A 120 10.89 -22.15 12.65
CA MET A 120 9.93 -21.17 13.15
C MET A 120 9.24 -21.68 14.41
N ASN A 121 9.22 -20.84 15.44
CA ASN A 121 8.48 -21.09 16.67
C ASN A 121 7.36 -20.06 16.77
N ILE A 122 6.20 -20.38 16.20
CA ILE A 122 5.09 -19.44 16.05
C ILE A 122 4.44 -19.18 17.40
N LYS A 123 4.50 -17.93 17.83
CA LYS A 123 3.86 -17.43 19.06
C LYS A 123 2.49 -16.84 18.81
N SER A 124 2.33 -16.09 17.71
CA SER A 124 1.07 -15.51 17.32
C SER A 124 0.97 -15.37 15.81
N LYS A 125 -0.26 -15.39 15.32
CA LYS A 125 -0.63 -15.13 13.93
C LYS A 125 -1.74 -14.10 13.92
N GLU A 126 -1.57 -13.06 13.14
CA GLU A 126 -2.56 -12.03 12.88
C GLU A 126 -2.87 -11.99 11.39
N VAL A 127 -4.15 -11.92 11.03
CA VAL A 127 -4.60 -11.81 9.65
C VAL A 127 -5.30 -10.46 9.50
N VAL A 128 -4.78 -9.63 8.63
CA VAL A 128 -5.32 -8.30 8.35
C VAL A 128 -5.94 -8.31 6.96
N ASP A 129 -7.24 -8.05 6.88
CA ASP A 129 -7.92 -7.80 5.62
C ASP A 129 -7.57 -6.38 5.15
N LEU A 130 -7.07 -6.25 3.93
CA LEU A 130 -6.60 -4.99 3.39
C LEU A 130 -7.75 -4.21 2.76
N GLU A 131 -7.85 -2.90 3.03
CA GLU A 131 -8.90 -2.03 2.48
C GLU A 131 -8.95 -2.05 0.94
N TRP A 132 -7.79 -2.26 0.29
CA TRP A 132 -7.65 -2.35 -1.17
C TRP A 132 -7.77 -3.78 -1.73
N GLY A 133 -8.23 -4.71 -0.90
CA GLY A 133 -8.44 -6.12 -1.22
C GLY A 133 -7.20 -6.98 -1.02
N GLY A 134 -7.41 -8.25 -0.69
CA GLY A 134 -6.38 -9.21 -0.31
C GLY A 134 -6.07 -9.18 1.18
N LYS A 135 -5.04 -9.91 1.58
CA LYS A 135 -4.69 -10.12 3.00
C LYS A 135 -3.21 -9.89 3.27
N LEU A 136 -2.91 -9.42 4.47
CA LEU A 136 -1.59 -9.49 5.08
C LEU A 136 -1.66 -10.50 6.24
N VAL A 137 -0.78 -11.47 6.25
CA VAL A 137 -0.63 -12.38 7.39
C VAL A 137 0.67 -12.06 8.11
N PHE A 138 0.54 -11.64 9.35
CA PHE A 138 1.67 -11.31 10.21
C PHE A 138 1.88 -12.41 11.25
N ILE A 139 3.09 -12.95 11.31
CA ILE A 139 3.48 -14.05 12.21
C ILE A 139 4.62 -13.59 13.09
N ASN A 140 4.45 -13.75 14.41
CA ASN A 140 5.50 -13.56 15.39
C ASN A 140 6.14 -14.93 15.71
N SER A 141 7.41 -15.09 15.37
CA SER A 141 8.24 -16.26 15.66
C SER A 141 9.51 -15.89 16.43
N VAL A 142 9.53 -14.73 17.09
CA VAL A 142 10.69 -14.25 17.84
C VAL A 142 10.98 -15.17 19.03
N VAL A 143 12.21 -15.68 19.13
CA VAL A 143 12.65 -16.57 20.20
C VAL A 143 13.45 -15.79 21.24
N GLY A 144 13.40 -16.25 22.49
CA GLY A 144 14.24 -15.73 23.57
C GLY A 144 13.96 -14.31 24.05
N GLY A 145 12.83 -13.70 23.59
CA GLY A 145 12.52 -12.33 23.97
C GLY A 145 13.40 -11.26 23.31
N ALA A 146 14.04 -11.61 22.17
CA ALA A 146 14.91 -10.70 21.43
C ALA A 146 14.21 -9.40 21.02
N ILE A 147 12.91 -9.47 20.75
CA ILE A 147 12.05 -8.31 20.55
C ILE A 147 10.90 -8.39 21.56
N ASP A 148 10.72 -7.32 22.34
CA ASP A 148 9.60 -7.22 23.28
C ASP A 148 8.28 -7.17 22.50
N THR A 149 7.28 -7.91 22.96
CA THR A 149 5.97 -8.06 22.30
C THR A 149 5.26 -6.73 22.10
N ARG A 150 5.52 -5.75 22.96
CA ARG A 150 4.96 -4.37 22.84
C ARG A 150 5.36 -3.67 21.54
N PHE A 151 6.45 -4.09 20.88
CA PHE A 151 6.90 -3.51 19.63
C PHE A 151 6.27 -4.17 18.39
N MET A 152 5.58 -5.31 18.52
CA MET A 152 4.94 -6.00 17.38
C MET A 152 3.94 -5.11 16.64
N PRO A 153 3.08 -4.31 17.31
CA PRO A 153 2.18 -3.38 16.59
C PRO A 153 2.93 -2.32 15.78
N ALA A 154 4.07 -1.85 16.26
CA ALA A 154 4.88 -0.87 15.53
C ALA A 154 5.54 -1.49 14.29
N ILE A 155 5.98 -2.75 14.37
CA ILE A 155 6.50 -3.50 13.23
C ILE A 155 5.39 -3.72 12.21
N LEU A 156 4.21 -4.17 12.63
CA LEU A 156 3.06 -4.37 11.76
C LEU A 156 2.66 -3.06 11.05
N LYS A 157 2.63 -1.94 11.79
CA LYS A 157 2.35 -0.63 11.20
C LYS A 157 3.35 -0.26 10.11
N GLY A 158 4.65 -0.47 10.35
CA GLY A 158 5.69 -0.21 9.34
C GLY A 158 5.55 -1.10 8.09
N ILE A 159 5.12 -2.36 8.26
CA ILE A 159 4.81 -3.27 7.16
C ILE A 159 3.60 -2.74 6.37
N MET A 160 2.53 -2.32 7.04
CA MET A 160 1.32 -1.76 6.40
C MET A 160 1.66 -0.51 5.59
N GLU A 161 2.40 0.43 6.15
CA GLU A 161 2.87 1.63 5.43
C GLU A 161 3.67 1.26 4.17
N ARG A 162 4.46 0.19 4.24
CA ARG A 162 5.23 -0.29 3.08
C ARG A 162 4.34 -1.00 2.06
N MET A 163 3.27 -1.67 2.48
CA MET A 163 2.30 -2.28 1.58
C MET A 163 1.43 -1.26 0.85
N GLU A 164 1.23 -0.08 1.41
CA GLU A 164 0.57 1.05 0.73
C GLU A 164 1.43 1.66 -0.38
N GLN A 165 2.74 1.45 -0.31
CA GLN A 165 3.70 1.90 -1.32
C GLN A 165 4.59 0.74 -1.73
N GLY A 166 4.10 -0.09 -2.63
CA GLY A 166 4.84 -1.23 -3.16
C GLY A 166 6.18 -0.82 -3.80
N PRO A 167 7.19 -1.68 -3.73
CA PRO A 167 8.56 -1.33 -4.13
C PRO A 167 8.78 -1.20 -5.64
N LEU A 168 7.90 -1.72 -6.48
CA LEU A 168 8.07 -1.73 -7.93
C LEU A 168 7.47 -0.48 -8.59
N THR A 169 6.19 -0.24 -8.38
CA THR A 169 5.44 0.83 -9.04
C THR A 169 4.85 1.84 -8.07
N GLY A 170 4.99 1.60 -6.77
CA GLY A 170 4.34 2.35 -5.71
C GLY A 170 2.85 2.02 -5.56
N SER A 171 2.38 0.95 -6.21
CA SER A 171 1.01 0.46 -6.09
C SER A 171 0.83 -0.33 -4.80
N TYR A 172 -0.41 -0.46 -4.34
CA TYR A 172 -0.71 -1.24 -3.14
C TYR A 172 -0.32 -2.71 -3.29
N ALA A 173 0.40 -3.24 -2.31
CA ALA A 173 0.75 -4.66 -2.24
C ALA A 173 -0.34 -5.47 -1.55
N ARG A 174 -0.52 -6.74 -1.94
CA ARG A 174 -1.52 -7.65 -1.37
C ARG A 174 -1.02 -9.10 -1.31
N ASP A 175 -1.73 -9.89 -0.52
CA ASP A 175 -1.52 -11.34 -0.40
C ASP A 175 -0.08 -11.70 -0.05
N VAL A 176 0.35 -11.15 1.08
CA VAL A 176 1.70 -11.28 1.61
C VAL A 176 1.65 -11.88 3.02
N ARG A 177 2.54 -12.83 3.28
CA ARG A 177 2.82 -13.32 4.64
C ARG A 177 4.18 -12.80 5.10
N VAL A 178 4.22 -12.22 6.28
CA VAL A 178 5.43 -11.71 6.91
C VAL A 178 5.67 -12.43 8.24
N VAL A 179 6.84 -13.01 8.40
CA VAL A 179 7.27 -13.67 9.63
C VAL A 179 8.39 -12.85 10.24
N VAL A 180 8.23 -12.45 11.50
CA VAL A 180 9.26 -11.83 12.33
C VAL A 180 9.89 -12.91 13.19
N TYR A 181 11.25 -13.01 13.21
CA TYR A 181 11.95 -14.09 13.90
C TYR A 181 13.28 -13.64 14.53
#